data_f9f87ba3659e0aba2a39bd2887a97642
#
_entry.id   f9f87ba3659e0aba2a39bd2887a97642
#
_cell.length_a   1.000
_cell.length_b   1.000
_cell.length_c   1.000
_cell.angle_alpha   90.00
_cell.angle_beta   90.00
_cell.angle_gamma   90.00
#
_symmetry.space_group_name_H-M   'P 1'
#
loop_
_entity.id
_entity.type
_entity.pdbx_description
1 polymer ?
#
loop_
_entity_poly.entity_id
_entity_poly.type
_entity_poly.pdbx_seq_one_letter_code
_entity_poly.pdbx_strand_id
1 'polypeptide(L)'
;MAEKKKQIEPAAPASDKKKALSTAIAQIEKEYGKGSIMRLGENSHIVVEAIPTGSLSLDIALGIGGVPKGRIIEIYGPESSGKTTLALHIVAEAQKRGGEVAYIDAEHALDPTYARALGVDIDSMLISQPDTGEQGLEICEALVRSGAIDVVVVDS
;
A
#
# COMPACT_ATOMS: atom_id res chain seq x y z
N MET A 1 -13.22 -50.77 32.90
CA MET A 1 -12.57 -49.61 32.24
C MET A 1 -13.36 -48.35 32.58
N ALA A 2 -12.81 -47.49 33.44
CA ALA A 2 -13.52 -46.30 33.90
C ALA A 2 -13.04 -45.10 33.09
N GLU A 3 -13.97 -44.49 32.34
CA GLU A 3 -13.73 -43.24 31.62
C GLU A 3 -13.57 -42.07 32.61
N LYS A 4 -12.38 -41.45 32.59
CA LYS A 4 -12.12 -40.20 33.30
C LYS A 4 -12.84 -39.05 32.58
N LYS A 5 -13.96 -38.58 33.14
CA LYS A 5 -14.59 -37.31 32.79
C LYS A 5 -13.57 -36.18 33.05
N LYS A 6 -13.12 -35.49 31.98
CA LYS A 6 -12.39 -34.22 32.05
C LYS A 6 -13.33 -33.18 32.67
N GLN A 7 -13.04 -32.75 33.88
CA GLN A 7 -13.70 -31.59 34.48
C GLN A 7 -13.26 -30.33 33.71
N ILE A 8 -14.24 -29.62 33.14
CA ILE A 8 -14.05 -28.29 32.56
C ILE A 8 -14.03 -27.32 33.75
N GLU A 9 -12.86 -26.73 34.00
CA GLU A 9 -12.72 -25.64 35.00
C GLU A 9 -13.64 -24.49 34.63
N PRO A 10 -14.33 -23.87 35.63
CA PRO A 10 -15.21 -22.73 35.38
C PRO A 10 -14.37 -21.52 34.90
N ALA A 11 -14.80 -20.90 33.80
CA ALA A 11 -14.19 -19.71 33.24
C ALA A 11 -14.15 -18.60 34.31
N ALA A 12 -12.97 -18.00 34.53
CA ALA A 12 -12.78 -16.90 35.47
C ALA A 12 -13.78 -15.76 35.22
N PRO A 13 -14.27 -15.07 36.27
CA PRO A 13 -15.26 -14.00 36.14
C PRO A 13 -14.73 -12.89 35.22
N ALA A 14 -15.61 -12.25 34.46
CA ALA A 14 -15.27 -11.26 33.40
C ALA A 14 -14.43 -10.07 33.93
N SER A 15 -14.51 -9.76 35.22
CA SER A 15 -13.69 -8.76 35.91
C SER A 15 -12.20 -9.16 35.97
N ASP A 16 -11.92 -10.42 36.23
CA ASP A 16 -10.56 -10.91 36.40
C ASP A 16 -9.83 -11.05 35.07
N LYS A 17 -10.57 -11.41 34.01
CA LYS A 17 -10.05 -11.40 32.64
C LYS A 17 -9.67 -9.98 32.18
N LYS A 18 -10.48 -8.98 32.50
CA LYS A 18 -10.18 -7.56 32.16
C LYS A 18 -8.95 -7.06 32.89
N LYS A 19 -8.79 -7.38 34.19
CA LYS A 19 -7.61 -7.03 34.99
C LYS A 19 -6.35 -7.72 34.45
N ALA A 20 -6.41 -9.00 34.18
CA ALA A 20 -5.30 -9.76 33.60
C ALA A 20 -4.85 -9.16 32.25
N LEU A 21 -5.81 -8.82 31.38
CA LEU A 21 -5.54 -8.20 30.08
C LEU A 21 -4.89 -6.81 30.25
N SER A 22 -5.39 -5.96 31.16
CA SER A 22 -4.81 -4.62 31.39
C SER A 22 -3.38 -4.72 31.93
N THR A 23 -3.11 -5.70 32.80
CA THR A 23 -1.75 -5.96 33.29
C THR A 23 -0.81 -6.41 32.19
N ALA A 24 -1.27 -7.31 31.30
CA ALA A 24 -0.49 -7.78 30.17
C ALA A 24 -0.18 -6.63 29.17
N ILE A 25 -1.16 -5.78 28.87
CA ILE A 25 -0.96 -4.60 28.03
C ILE A 25 0.07 -3.67 28.64
N ALA A 26 -0.03 -3.34 29.93
CA ALA A 26 0.92 -2.48 30.62
C ALA A 26 2.36 -3.05 30.62
N GLN A 27 2.49 -4.37 30.73
CA GLN A 27 3.79 -5.03 30.66
C GLN A 27 4.38 -4.96 29.24
N ILE A 28 3.60 -5.19 28.22
CA ILE A 28 4.02 -5.07 26.81
C ILE A 28 4.47 -3.63 26.52
N GLU A 29 3.69 -2.63 26.92
CA GLU A 29 4.06 -1.23 26.73
C GLU A 29 5.33 -0.81 27.48
N LYS A 30 5.59 -1.42 28.64
CA LYS A 30 6.82 -1.19 29.39
C LYS A 30 8.03 -1.80 28.70
N GLU A 31 7.88 -2.96 28.08
CA GLU A 31 8.97 -3.72 27.45
C GLU A 31 9.28 -3.22 26.03
N TYR A 32 8.25 -2.91 25.25
CA TYR A 32 8.36 -2.58 23.81
C TYR A 32 8.03 -1.12 23.49
N GLY A 33 7.64 -0.32 24.49
CA GLY A 33 7.28 1.09 24.32
C GLY A 33 5.77 1.33 24.19
N LYS A 34 5.35 2.56 24.50
CA LYS A 34 3.96 2.99 24.36
C LYS A 34 3.49 2.87 22.90
N GLY A 35 2.32 2.29 22.70
CA GLY A 35 1.75 2.08 21.36
C GLY A 35 2.18 0.79 20.67
N SER A 36 3.00 -0.05 21.32
CA SER A 36 3.36 -1.40 20.82
C SER A 36 2.17 -2.35 20.76
N ILE A 37 1.14 -2.08 21.56
CA ILE A 37 -0.14 -2.77 21.53
C ILE A 37 -1.26 -1.74 21.69
N MET A 38 -2.33 -1.87 20.90
CA MET A 38 -3.48 -0.97 20.97
C MET A 38 -4.75 -1.71 20.57
N ARG A 39 -5.90 -1.18 20.94
CA ARG A 39 -7.18 -1.67 20.43
C ARG A 39 -7.44 -1.03 19.06
N LEU A 40 -7.79 -1.83 18.09
CA LEU A 40 -8.02 -1.35 16.71
C LEU A 40 -9.06 -0.21 16.65
N GLY A 41 -10.06 -0.22 17.53
CA GLY A 41 -11.09 0.84 17.58
C GLY A 41 -10.69 2.12 18.32
N GLU A 42 -9.58 2.12 19.07
CA GLU A 42 -9.12 3.30 19.83
C GLU A 42 -8.32 4.29 18.96
N ASN A 43 -7.74 3.82 17.84
CA ASN A 43 -6.96 4.61 16.88
C ASN A 43 -7.71 4.76 15.55
N SER A 44 -8.95 5.25 15.57
CA SER A 44 -9.81 5.42 14.39
C SER A 44 -9.38 6.55 13.44
N HIS A 45 -8.22 7.18 13.63
CA HIS A 45 -7.75 8.31 12.82
C HIS A 45 -6.32 8.13 12.28
N ILE A 46 -5.98 6.94 11.79
CA ILE A 46 -4.82 6.84 10.90
C ILE A 46 -5.25 7.47 9.58
N VAL A 47 -4.92 8.73 9.38
CA VAL A 47 -5.08 9.39 8.07
C VAL A 47 -4.06 8.74 7.14
N VAL A 48 -4.52 7.88 6.24
CA VAL A 48 -3.68 7.32 5.20
C VAL A 48 -3.65 8.33 4.06
N GLU A 49 -2.48 8.89 3.77
CA GLU A 49 -2.30 9.69 2.57
C GLU A 49 -2.51 8.84 1.33
N ALA A 50 -3.27 9.34 0.36
CA ALA A 50 -3.60 8.64 -0.86
C ALA A 50 -3.36 9.52 -2.10
N ILE A 51 -3.04 8.85 -3.21
CA ILE A 51 -2.98 9.44 -4.54
C ILE A 51 -4.26 9.02 -5.26
N PRO A 52 -5.08 9.93 -5.79
CA PRO A 52 -6.27 9.59 -6.55
C PRO A 52 -5.95 8.73 -7.76
N THR A 53 -6.88 7.90 -8.15
CA THR A 53 -6.75 7.06 -9.34
C THR A 53 -7.15 7.78 -10.63
N GLY A 54 -7.71 8.99 -10.52
CA GLY A 54 -8.34 9.68 -11.65
C GLY A 54 -9.77 9.20 -11.93
N SER A 55 -10.24 8.16 -11.24
CA SER A 55 -11.61 7.65 -11.32
C SER A 55 -12.33 7.85 -9.98
N LEU A 56 -13.29 8.77 -9.94
CA LEU A 56 -14.03 9.07 -8.71
C LEU A 56 -14.73 7.83 -8.12
N SER A 57 -15.28 6.97 -8.97
CA SER A 57 -15.95 5.74 -8.50
C SER A 57 -14.98 4.76 -7.87
N LEU A 58 -13.76 4.63 -8.41
CA LEU A 58 -12.73 3.78 -7.84
C LEU A 58 -12.18 4.37 -6.53
N ASP A 59 -11.96 5.68 -6.48
CA ASP A 59 -11.49 6.37 -5.29
C ASP A 59 -12.46 6.22 -4.11
N ILE A 60 -13.78 6.29 -4.39
CA ILE A 60 -14.82 6.03 -3.40
C ILE A 60 -14.81 4.55 -2.96
N ALA A 61 -14.68 3.63 -3.91
CA ALA A 61 -14.65 2.19 -3.62
C ALA A 61 -13.44 1.78 -2.77
N LEU A 62 -12.29 2.42 -2.97
CA LEU A 62 -11.08 2.21 -2.15
C LEU A 62 -11.22 2.77 -0.72
N GLY A 63 -12.17 3.66 -0.46
CA GLY A 63 -12.50 4.16 0.87
C GLY A 63 -11.55 5.21 1.45
N ILE A 64 -10.39 5.41 0.84
CA ILE A 64 -9.38 6.40 1.27
C ILE A 64 -9.15 7.51 0.22
N GLY A 65 -9.94 7.51 -0.86
CA GLY A 65 -9.85 8.52 -1.91
C GLY A 65 -8.74 8.30 -2.92
N GLY A 66 -8.24 7.09 -3.06
CA GLY A 66 -7.20 6.72 -4.02
C GLY A 66 -6.34 5.55 -3.56
N VAL A 67 -5.16 5.39 -4.14
CA VAL A 67 -4.17 4.39 -3.73
C VAL A 67 -3.32 4.91 -2.58
N PRO A 68 -3.01 4.09 -1.54
CA PRO A 68 -2.27 4.54 -0.37
C PRO A 68 -0.81 4.86 -0.71
N LYS A 69 -0.29 5.97 -0.20
CA LYS A 69 1.15 6.27 -0.26
C LYS A 69 1.97 5.33 0.61
N GLY A 70 3.21 5.07 0.19
CA GLY A 70 4.16 4.23 0.93
C GLY A 70 3.76 2.76 0.99
N ARG A 71 3.02 2.27 0.00
CA ARG A 71 2.60 0.88 -0.13
C ARG A 71 2.89 0.34 -1.52
N ILE A 72 3.09 -0.97 -1.61
CA ILE A 72 3.12 -1.69 -2.88
C ILE A 72 1.68 -1.97 -3.26
N ILE A 73 1.30 -1.57 -4.49
CA ILE A 73 -0.03 -1.77 -5.07
C ILE A 73 0.14 -2.67 -6.27
N GLU A 74 -0.58 -3.78 -6.29
CA GLU A 74 -0.64 -4.67 -7.44
C GLU A 74 -1.92 -4.40 -8.23
N ILE A 75 -1.76 -4.15 -9.54
CA ILE A 75 -2.86 -3.99 -10.50
C ILE A 75 -2.77 -5.15 -11.48
N TYR A 76 -3.72 -6.06 -11.42
CA TYR A 76 -3.73 -7.25 -12.25
C TYR A 76 -5.04 -7.44 -13.00
N GLY A 77 -4.99 -8.20 -14.09
CA GLY A 77 -6.13 -8.49 -14.94
C GLY A 77 -5.69 -8.98 -16.32
N PRO A 78 -6.63 -9.38 -17.19
CA PRO A 78 -6.31 -9.83 -18.54
C PRO A 78 -5.69 -8.71 -19.37
N GLU A 79 -5.12 -9.09 -20.52
CA GLU A 79 -4.66 -8.13 -21.52
C GLU A 79 -5.78 -7.15 -21.91
N SER A 80 -5.40 -5.93 -22.24
CA SER A 80 -6.32 -4.84 -22.64
C SER A 80 -7.41 -4.49 -21.61
N SER A 81 -7.23 -4.86 -20.35
CA SER A 81 -8.17 -4.54 -19.27
C SER A 81 -8.02 -3.12 -18.69
N GLY A 82 -7.03 -2.36 -19.13
CA GLY A 82 -6.78 -0.99 -18.68
C GLY A 82 -5.80 -0.85 -17.52
N LYS A 83 -4.97 -1.86 -17.23
CA LYS A 83 -3.96 -1.81 -16.15
C LYS A 83 -3.01 -0.62 -16.35
N THR A 84 -2.35 -0.56 -17.50
CA THR A 84 -1.43 0.54 -17.86
C THR A 84 -2.16 1.89 -17.87
N THR A 85 -3.39 1.96 -18.38
CA THR A 85 -4.21 3.17 -18.34
C THR A 85 -4.43 3.66 -16.93
N LEU A 86 -4.79 2.77 -16.01
CA LEU A 86 -5.00 3.12 -14.60
C LEU A 86 -3.69 3.58 -13.94
N ALA A 87 -2.58 2.88 -14.20
CA ALA A 87 -1.27 3.28 -13.69
C ALA A 87 -0.87 4.68 -14.16
N LEU A 88 -1.07 4.99 -15.46
CA LEU A 88 -0.79 6.31 -16.02
C LEU A 88 -1.68 7.42 -15.43
N HIS A 89 -2.95 7.13 -15.13
CA HIS A 89 -3.81 8.08 -14.43
C HIS A 89 -3.31 8.37 -13.01
N ILE A 90 -2.86 7.35 -12.27
CA ILE A 90 -2.27 7.52 -10.93
C ILE A 90 -0.99 8.37 -11.03
N VAL A 91 -0.14 8.12 -12.02
CA VAL A 91 1.05 8.93 -12.31
C VAL A 91 0.66 10.39 -12.56
N ALA A 92 -0.31 10.65 -13.44
CA ALA A 92 -0.78 12.00 -13.73
C ALA A 92 -1.32 12.71 -12.49
N GLU A 93 -2.08 12.01 -11.65
CA GLU A 93 -2.60 12.57 -10.40
C GLU A 93 -1.49 12.84 -9.36
N ALA A 94 -0.44 12.03 -9.32
CA ALA A 94 0.75 12.30 -8.50
C ALA A 94 1.48 13.56 -8.97
N GLN A 95 1.74 13.68 -10.28
CA GLN A 95 2.41 14.86 -10.86
C GLN A 95 1.62 16.16 -10.66
N LYS A 96 0.29 16.14 -10.78
CA LYS A 96 -0.57 17.30 -10.48
C LYS A 96 -0.40 17.83 -9.04
N ARG A 97 0.06 16.97 -8.14
CA ARG A 97 0.33 17.30 -6.74
C ARG A 97 1.79 17.64 -6.46
N GLY A 98 2.60 17.77 -7.52
CA GLY A 98 4.03 18.06 -7.43
C GLY A 98 4.89 16.85 -7.06
N GLY A 99 4.36 15.62 -7.22
CA GLY A 99 5.10 14.39 -6.96
C GLY A 99 6.05 14.03 -8.10
N GLU A 100 7.23 13.52 -7.72
CA GLU A 100 8.21 12.95 -8.66
C GLU A 100 7.84 11.52 -9.00
N VAL A 101 7.87 11.18 -10.29
CA VAL A 101 7.41 9.88 -10.78
C VAL A 101 8.42 9.19 -11.68
N ALA A 102 8.48 7.88 -11.58
CA ALA A 102 9.30 7.03 -12.44
C ALA A 102 8.48 5.87 -13.01
N TYR A 103 8.76 5.51 -14.25
CA TYR A 103 8.10 4.41 -14.95
C TYR A 103 9.16 3.44 -15.46
N ILE A 104 9.04 2.19 -15.07
CA ILE A 104 9.90 1.09 -15.51
C ILE A 104 9.06 0.25 -16.46
N ASP A 105 9.34 0.40 -17.75
CA ASP A 105 8.62 -0.22 -18.87
C ASP A 105 9.39 -1.45 -19.35
N ALA A 106 9.14 -2.59 -18.74
CA ALA A 106 9.82 -3.84 -19.10
C ALA A 106 9.30 -4.44 -20.42
N GLU A 107 8.12 -4.06 -20.88
CA GLU A 107 7.56 -4.49 -22.16
C GLU A 107 7.97 -3.59 -23.34
N HIS A 108 8.56 -2.42 -23.07
CA HIS A 108 8.90 -1.42 -24.09
C HIS A 108 7.66 -0.96 -24.90
N ALA A 109 6.50 -0.92 -24.23
CA ALA A 109 5.21 -0.71 -24.88
C ALA A 109 4.56 0.64 -24.52
N LEU A 110 5.20 1.46 -23.68
CA LEU A 110 4.66 2.75 -23.31
C LEU A 110 4.61 3.72 -24.51
N ASP A 111 3.41 4.15 -24.86
CA ASP A 111 3.21 5.20 -25.87
C ASP A 111 3.20 6.59 -25.20
N PRO A 112 4.20 7.45 -25.47
CA PRO A 112 4.26 8.80 -24.88
C PRO A 112 3.08 9.68 -25.30
N THR A 113 2.54 9.47 -26.51
CA THR A 113 1.39 10.26 -26.99
C THR A 113 0.14 9.90 -26.18
N TYR A 114 -0.05 8.61 -25.93
CA TYR A 114 -1.15 8.14 -25.11
C TYR A 114 -0.99 8.60 -23.64
N ALA A 115 0.19 8.48 -23.05
CA ALA A 115 0.45 8.97 -21.70
C ALA A 115 0.14 10.46 -21.56
N ARG A 116 0.58 11.28 -22.51
CA ARG A 116 0.28 12.73 -22.56
C ARG A 116 -1.23 12.99 -22.67
N ALA A 117 -1.94 12.22 -23.47
CA ALA A 117 -3.40 12.35 -23.62
C ALA A 117 -4.16 12.03 -22.31
N LEU A 118 -3.61 11.18 -21.45
CA LEU A 118 -4.12 10.88 -20.10
C LEU A 118 -3.74 11.93 -19.05
N GLY A 119 -2.94 12.92 -19.43
CA GLY A 119 -2.54 14.03 -18.56
C GLY A 119 -1.19 13.85 -17.86
N VAL A 120 -0.39 12.86 -18.27
CA VAL A 120 0.97 12.68 -17.79
C VAL A 120 1.87 13.77 -18.38
N ASP A 121 2.64 14.43 -17.53
CA ASP A 121 3.76 15.25 -17.94
C ASP A 121 4.95 14.35 -18.26
N ILE A 122 5.10 14.02 -19.53
CA ILE A 122 6.15 13.09 -19.99
C ILE A 122 7.54 13.72 -19.95
N ASP A 123 7.65 15.04 -19.92
CA ASP A 123 8.92 15.75 -19.93
C ASP A 123 9.57 15.73 -18.53
N SER A 124 8.77 15.58 -17.47
CA SER A 124 9.24 15.44 -16.08
C SER A 124 9.29 13.99 -15.59
N MET A 125 8.67 13.05 -16.30
CA MET A 125 8.61 11.64 -15.90
C MET A 125 9.93 10.91 -16.21
N LEU A 126 10.53 10.28 -15.21
CA LEU A 126 11.66 9.37 -15.44
C LEU A 126 11.15 8.07 -16.08
N ILE A 127 11.83 7.62 -17.12
CA ILE A 127 11.54 6.32 -17.77
C ILE A 127 12.78 5.44 -17.81
N SER A 128 12.60 4.16 -17.54
CA SER A 128 13.60 3.12 -17.73
C SER A 128 13.00 1.97 -18.51
N GLN A 129 13.77 1.43 -19.46
CA GLN A 129 13.39 0.27 -20.28
C GLN A 129 14.45 -0.81 -20.11
N PRO A 130 14.39 -1.60 -19.03
CA PRO A 130 15.40 -2.60 -18.72
C PRO A 130 15.29 -3.80 -19.66
N ASP A 131 16.44 -4.45 -19.94
CA ASP A 131 16.50 -5.67 -20.74
C ASP A 131 16.03 -6.91 -19.97
N THR A 132 16.09 -6.88 -18.63
CA THR A 132 15.69 -7.98 -17.75
C THR A 132 14.88 -7.50 -16.56
N GLY A 133 14.07 -8.41 -15.98
CA GLY A 133 13.28 -8.11 -14.79
C GLY A 133 14.16 -7.78 -13.58
N GLU A 134 15.31 -8.47 -13.43
CA GLU A 134 16.27 -8.21 -12.36
C GLU A 134 16.81 -6.78 -12.44
N GLN A 135 17.20 -6.32 -13.62
CA GLN A 135 17.65 -4.96 -13.84
C GLN A 135 16.55 -3.95 -13.52
N GLY A 136 15.30 -4.23 -13.90
CA GLY A 136 14.15 -3.38 -13.57
C GLY A 136 13.94 -3.25 -12.06
N LEU A 137 14.07 -4.35 -11.32
CA LEU A 137 13.93 -4.34 -9.86
C LEU A 137 15.10 -3.63 -9.16
N GLU A 138 16.35 -3.77 -9.66
CA GLU A 138 17.49 -3.03 -9.13
C GLU A 138 17.34 -1.53 -9.34
N ILE A 139 16.83 -1.10 -10.51
CA ILE A 139 16.53 0.31 -10.79
C ILE A 139 15.41 0.81 -9.85
N CYS A 140 14.35 0.02 -9.69
CA CYS A 140 13.26 0.34 -8.75
C CYS A 140 13.79 0.52 -7.32
N GLU A 141 14.63 -0.41 -6.85
CA GLU A 141 15.24 -0.31 -5.52
C GLU A 141 16.06 0.97 -5.36
N ALA A 142 16.89 1.31 -6.34
CA ALA A 142 17.70 2.51 -6.31
C ALA A 142 16.84 3.79 -6.24
N LEU A 143 15.76 3.86 -7.02
CA LEU A 143 14.81 4.96 -7.01
C LEU A 143 14.08 5.09 -5.66
N VAL A 144 13.56 3.99 -5.12
CA VAL A 144 12.88 3.97 -3.81
C VAL A 144 13.85 4.33 -2.70
N ARG A 145 15.07 3.82 -2.73
CA ARG A 145 16.11 4.10 -1.72
C ARG A 145 16.54 5.58 -1.71
N SER A 146 16.42 6.27 -2.83
CA SER A 146 16.73 7.71 -2.90
C SER A 146 15.83 8.57 -2.00
N GLY A 147 14.61 8.10 -1.72
CA GLY A 147 13.60 8.84 -0.97
C GLY A 147 13.05 10.07 -1.68
N ALA A 148 13.39 10.25 -2.97
CA ALA A 148 13.01 11.42 -3.76
C ALA A 148 11.85 11.16 -4.72
N ILE A 149 11.41 9.92 -4.87
CA ILE A 149 10.36 9.52 -5.79
C ILE A 149 9.07 9.21 -5.01
N ASP A 150 7.96 9.78 -5.45
CA ASP A 150 6.65 9.58 -4.83
C ASP A 150 5.92 8.36 -5.41
N VAL A 151 6.12 8.07 -6.70
CA VAL A 151 5.52 6.93 -7.40
C VAL A 151 6.53 6.27 -8.32
N VAL A 152 6.68 4.96 -8.19
CA VAL A 152 7.37 4.12 -9.17
C VAL A 152 6.36 3.13 -9.73
N VAL A 153 6.22 3.12 -11.05
CA VAL A 153 5.45 2.09 -11.77
C VAL A 153 6.42 1.07 -12.33
N VAL A 154 6.13 -0.19 -12.15
CA VAL A 154 6.80 -1.31 -12.84
C VAL A 154 5.73 -2.00 -13.68
N ASP A 155 5.79 -1.83 -14.99
CA ASP A 155 4.85 -2.40 -15.96
C ASP A 155 5.50 -3.56 -16.69
N SER A 156 4.85 -4.74 -16.57
CA SER A 156 5.37 -6.00 -17.12
C SER A 156 4.26 -6.92 -17.59
#